data_aec70cc6fcf593edc65a625fc03d3974
#
_entry.id   aec70cc6fcf593edc65a625fc03d3974
#
_cell.length_a   1.000
_cell.length_b   1.000
_cell.length_c   1.000
_cell.angle_alpha   90.00
_cell.angle_beta   90.00
_cell.angle_gamma   90.00
#
_symmetry.space_group_name_H-M   'P 1'
#
loop_
_entity.id
_entity.type
_entity.pdbx_description
1 polymer ?
#
loop_
_entity_poly.entity_id
_entity_poly.type
_entity_poly.pdbx_seq_one_letter_code
_entity_poly.pdbx_strand_id
1 'polypeptide(L)'
;MSIFSYTISILVAFVSYIVYQKYANVYTSFITKPVKRYDYIIVGAGTAGCVLASRLSEDPKVKVLLVEAGDHMGYFSKVPLTSTASQQGSNDWSVRATPQKYSSFGLWNQTPIIPRGKGPGGSGQINFLLHGFGLPEDYNRWSRLGFKGWTMDDLKPYFLKAFGTVRSEFDSDSCPAKGVCAKAPMKLKLIHEDNELMSIFKQASSALAAKNTLFRKATANVKDGSRYQSYDAYLKPALKRKNLHVLLKTQAISIRFEEEKATSLYILQDHRNLDNIFVNREIILSAGSVKTPQILMLSGIGPRNLIKSLQINLITDNEWVGRNLHDHMNLPIYVSIKKPISVTLAKVFSASTLVDYFWNNSGYLAFPPVAGVEYQNASALMLFSMGSSSERLLRDLSNYRPKVFRDTFPFHNDTSKEGFMFLATCIQPKSRGTVTLRDSSTSVPIVVDPNYLNREYDVKCMIKAIRRAERLLTTKPFEEIGARIHWPRPERCLTFWNYTKLDQKGLVRRRKKMKTQGAPSVQAQKEVTKPTKPKIQSPPNEYLECLMREVAVTGHHIAGTCAGGKVVDSQLRVKNVSGVRIMDASVFPAPISLYPNSVIVGMAEKAAELIKNTPRL
;
A
#
# COMPACT_ATOMS: atom_id res chain seq x y z
N MET A 1 -30.40 27.86 -29.41
CA MET A 1 -29.71 27.23 -28.26
C MET A 1 -30.60 27.44 -27.05
N SER A 2 -30.99 26.37 -26.35
CA SER A 2 -31.90 26.46 -25.20
C SER A 2 -31.16 27.05 -23.98
N ILE A 3 -31.90 27.69 -23.06
CA ILE A 3 -31.39 28.20 -21.76
C ILE A 3 -30.59 27.11 -21.04
N PHE A 4 -30.98 25.85 -21.19
CA PHE A 4 -30.28 24.67 -20.66
C PHE A 4 -28.87 24.49 -21.22
N SER A 5 -28.62 24.80 -22.50
CA SER A 5 -27.30 24.76 -23.13
C SER A 5 -26.36 25.86 -22.56
N TYR A 6 -26.89 27.05 -22.29
CA TYR A 6 -26.14 28.15 -21.68
C TYR A 6 -25.76 27.83 -20.23
N THR A 7 -26.66 27.25 -19.42
CA THR A 7 -26.37 26.88 -18.04
C THR A 7 -25.30 25.79 -17.95
N ILE A 8 -25.31 24.79 -18.84
CA ILE A 8 -24.27 23.76 -18.91
C ILE A 8 -22.93 24.40 -19.31
N SER A 9 -22.89 25.28 -20.30
CA SER A 9 -21.65 25.94 -20.72
C SER A 9 -21.05 26.80 -19.62
N ILE A 10 -21.89 27.53 -18.88
CA ILE A 10 -21.43 28.34 -17.72
C ILE A 10 -20.89 27.42 -16.62
N LEU A 11 -21.56 26.31 -16.33
CA LEU A 11 -21.12 25.33 -15.33
C LEU A 11 -19.77 24.71 -15.73
N VAL A 12 -19.61 24.32 -16.99
CA VAL A 12 -18.34 23.78 -17.54
C VAL A 12 -17.24 24.84 -17.48
N ALA A 13 -17.52 26.08 -17.86
CA ALA A 13 -16.54 27.18 -17.78
C ALA A 13 -16.15 27.47 -16.34
N PHE A 14 -17.11 27.48 -15.40
CA PHE A 14 -16.87 27.69 -13.99
C PHE A 14 -16.05 26.56 -13.35
N VAL A 15 -16.38 25.31 -13.66
CA VAL A 15 -15.61 24.14 -13.24
C VAL A 15 -14.20 24.18 -13.84
N SER A 16 -14.09 24.50 -15.13
CA SER A 16 -12.78 24.68 -15.80
C SER A 16 -11.97 25.80 -15.18
N TYR A 17 -12.60 26.91 -14.81
CA TYR A 17 -11.93 28.03 -14.12
C TYR A 17 -11.45 27.63 -12.71
N ILE A 18 -12.26 26.91 -11.93
CA ILE A 18 -11.84 26.41 -10.62
C ILE A 18 -10.68 25.42 -10.78
N VAL A 19 -10.76 24.52 -11.75
CA VAL A 19 -9.69 23.58 -12.08
C VAL A 19 -8.44 24.35 -12.51
N TYR A 20 -8.56 25.33 -13.38
CA TYR A 20 -7.45 26.19 -13.81
C TYR A 20 -6.81 26.93 -12.63
N GLN A 21 -7.58 27.61 -11.77
CA GLN A 21 -7.07 28.31 -10.58
C GLN A 21 -6.38 27.35 -9.59
N LYS A 22 -6.87 26.14 -9.46
CA LYS A 22 -6.30 25.11 -8.60
C LYS A 22 -4.98 24.54 -9.16
N TYR A 23 -4.79 24.59 -10.48
CA TYR A 23 -3.63 24.01 -11.18
C TYR A 23 -2.69 25.03 -11.85
N ALA A 24 -3.11 26.29 -12.00
CA ALA A 24 -2.33 27.36 -12.65
C ALA A 24 -1.19 27.95 -11.78
N ASN A 25 -0.86 27.35 -10.65
CA ASN A 25 0.33 27.72 -9.91
C ASN A 25 1.57 27.32 -10.71
N VAL A 26 2.14 28.26 -11.45
CA VAL A 26 3.43 28.10 -12.12
C VAL A 26 4.51 27.91 -11.07
N TYR A 27 4.96 26.67 -10.89
CA TYR A 27 6.06 26.36 -10.00
C TYR A 27 7.38 26.53 -10.74
N THR A 28 8.21 27.44 -10.28
CA THR A 28 9.53 27.76 -10.90
C THR A 28 10.55 26.62 -10.77
N SER A 29 10.31 25.66 -9.86
CA SER A 29 11.20 24.52 -9.65
C SER A 29 11.11 23.44 -10.73
N PHE A 30 10.01 23.35 -11.50
CA PHE A 30 9.95 22.40 -12.60
C PHE A 30 10.79 22.93 -13.77
N ILE A 31 11.75 22.12 -14.20
CA ILE A 31 12.69 22.45 -15.27
C ILE A 31 12.65 21.40 -16.37
N THR A 32 12.98 21.82 -17.59
CA THR A 32 13.12 20.91 -18.75
C THR A 32 14.58 20.58 -19.05
N LYS A 33 15.52 21.46 -18.65
CA LYS A 33 16.96 21.27 -18.84
C LYS A 33 17.68 21.46 -17.51
N PRO A 34 18.39 20.45 -16.99
CA PRO A 34 19.17 20.59 -15.79
C PRO A 34 20.44 21.40 -16.03
N VAL A 35 20.96 22.03 -14.97
CA VAL A 35 22.35 22.54 -15.02
C VAL A 35 23.29 21.34 -14.87
N LYS A 36 24.56 21.51 -15.31
CA LYS A 36 25.51 20.40 -15.35
C LYS A 36 25.91 19.86 -13.95
N ARG A 37 25.71 20.64 -12.88
CA ARG A 37 26.22 20.29 -11.55
C ARG A 37 25.30 20.75 -10.41
N TYR A 38 25.09 19.86 -9.43
CA TYR A 38 24.32 20.10 -8.21
C TYR A 38 25.09 19.67 -6.97
N ASP A 39 24.69 20.18 -5.79
CA ASP A 39 25.24 19.72 -4.53
C ASP A 39 24.67 18.35 -4.16
N TYR A 40 23.34 18.19 -4.28
CA TYR A 40 22.65 16.93 -4.09
C TYR A 40 21.80 16.58 -5.31
N ILE A 41 21.81 15.30 -5.67
CA ILE A 41 20.92 14.73 -6.67
C ILE A 41 20.06 13.66 -5.97
N ILE A 42 18.75 13.88 -5.92
CA ILE A 42 17.79 12.93 -5.33
C ILE A 42 17.11 12.20 -6.48
N VAL A 43 17.14 10.87 -6.46
CA VAL A 43 16.59 10.02 -7.52
C VAL A 43 15.27 9.41 -7.05
N GLY A 44 14.17 9.84 -7.65
CA GLY A 44 12.80 9.44 -7.34
C GLY A 44 12.08 10.46 -6.46
N ALA A 45 11.02 11.06 -6.99
CA ALA A 45 10.14 11.99 -6.27
C ALA A 45 9.03 11.25 -5.49
N GLY A 46 9.33 10.05 -4.96
CA GLY A 46 8.43 9.29 -4.11
C GLY A 46 8.29 9.88 -2.70
N THR A 47 7.72 9.10 -1.78
CA THR A 47 7.47 9.54 -0.40
C THR A 47 8.72 10.12 0.26
N ALA A 48 9.84 9.42 0.22
CA ALA A 48 11.09 9.89 0.83
C ALA A 48 11.73 11.03 0.05
N GLY A 49 11.78 10.93 -1.29
CA GLY A 49 12.41 11.96 -2.13
C GLY A 49 11.72 13.33 -1.99
N CYS A 50 10.41 13.38 -1.84
CA CYS A 50 9.67 14.62 -1.55
C CYS A 50 10.12 15.28 -0.24
N VAL A 51 10.30 14.49 0.83
CA VAL A 51 10.77 14.99 2.13
C VAL A 51 12.20 15.50 2.02
N LEU A 52 13.09 14.69 1.43
CA LEU A 52 14.51 15.03 1.27
C LEU A 52 14.71 16.28 0.42
N ALA A 53 14.03 16.37 -0.73
CA ALA A 53 14.10 17.54 -1.60
C ALA A 53 13.67 18.83 -0.88
N SER A 54 12.58 18.74 -0.12
CA SER A 54 12.11 19.85 0.71
C SER A 54 13.14 20.24 1.77
N ARG A 55 13.68 19.27 2.52
CA ARG A 55 14.58 19.53 3.65
C ARG A 55 15.96 19.99 3.20
N LEU A 56 16.54 19.38 2.17
CA LEU A 56 17.88 19.74 1.69
C LEU A 56 17.91 21.10 0.97
N SER A 57 16.81 21.52 0.37
CA SER A 57 16.69 22.83 -0.27
C SER A 57 16.32 23.98 0.68
N GLU A 58 16.24 23.74 2.00
CA GLU A 58 16.02 24.83 3.00
C GLU A 58 17.16 25.82 3.05
N ASP A 59 18.41 25.37 2.84
CA ASP A 59 19.56 26.25 2.67
C ASP A 59 19.61 26.77 1.22
N PRO A 60 19.42 28.08 0.97
CA PRO A 60 19.40 28.64 -0.38
C PRO A 60 20.77 28.56 -1.10
N LYS A 61 21.86 28.30 -0.37
CA LYS A 61 23.20 28.11 -0.93
C LYS A 61 23.43 26.71 -1.49
N VAL A 62 22.53 25.75 -1.19
CA VAL A 62 22.61 24.34 -1.61
C VAL A 62 21.73 24.12 -2.82
N LYS A 63 22.30 23.71 -3.94
CA LYS A 63 21.57 23.38 -5.18
C LYS A 63 21.13 21.91 -5.15
N VAL A 64 19.83 21.68 -5.21
CA VAL A 64 19.22 20.34 -5.15
C VAL A 64 18.52 20.02 -6.48
N LEU A 65 18.84 18.88 -7.06
CA LEU A 65 18.09 18.29 -8.17
C LEU A 65 17.25 17.11 -7.67
N LEU A 66 15.98 17.09 -8.02
CA LEU A 66 15.08 15.94 -7.85
C LEU A 66 14.73 15.39 -9.23
N VAL A 67 15.10 14.13 -9.50
CA VAL A 67 14.83 13.44 -10.77
C VAL A 67 13.67 12.47 -10.60
N GLU A 68 12.67 12.55 -11.47
CA GLU A 68 11.49 11.68 -11.44
C GLU A 68 11.17 11.14 -12.84
N ALA A 69 10.98 9.83 -12.93
CA ALA A 69 10.70 9.14 -14.18
C ALA A 69 9.30 9.39 -14.74
N GLY A 70 8.34 9.67 -13.87
CA GLY A 70 6.96 9.92 -14.24
C GLY A 70 6.67 11.38 -14.58
N ASP A 71 5.44 11.57 -15.07
CA ASP A 71 4.83 12.89 -15.26
C ASP A 71 3.95 13.26 -14.07
N HIS A 72 3.30 14.41 -14.10
CA HIS A 72 2.31 14.84 -13.11
C HIS A 72 1.25 13.78 -12.87
N MET A 73 0.83 13.67 -11.61
CA MET A 73 -0.21 12.72 -11.21
C MET A 73 -1.59 13.19 -11.69
N GLY A 74 -2.39 12.27 -12.21
CA GLY A 74 -3.76 12.52 -12.64
C GLY A 74 -4.69 12.93 -11.48
N TYR A 75 -5.80 13.61 -11.81
CA TYR A 75 -6.76 14.12 -10.83
C TYR A 75 -7.30 13.05 -9.87
N PHE A 76 -7.61 11.86 -10.39
CA PHE A 76 -8.15 10.75 -9.56
C PHE A 76 -7.21 10.31 -8.42
N SER A 77 -5.92 10.61 -8.52
CA SER A 77 -5.00 10.35 -7.42
C SER A 77 -5.34 11.17 -6.17
N LYS A 78 -6.05 12.29 -6.30
CA LYS A 78 -6.45 13.15 -5.17
C LYS A 78 -7.69 12.68 -4.44
N VAL A 79 -8.56 11.92 -5.10
CA VAL A 79 -9.80 11.41 -4.50
C VAL A 79 -9.49 10.15 -3.67
N PRO A 80 -9.68 10.15 -2.35
CA PRO A 80 -9.25 9.05 -1.48
C PRO A 80 -9.81 7.67 -1.85
N LEU A 81 -11.09 7.59 -2.17
CA LEU A 81 -11.74 6.32 -2.52
C LEU A 81 -11.23 5.75 -3.86
N THR A 82 -10.81 6.60 -4.80
CA THR A 82 -10.40 6.18 -6.14
C THR A 82 -8.91 5.82 -6.27
N SER A 83 -8.25 5.48 -5.17
CA SER A 83 -6.83 5.11 -5.13
C SER A 83 -6.44 4.05 -6.17
N THR A 84 -7.33 3.09 -6.43
CA THR A 84 -7.13 2.02 -7.40
C THR A 84 -7.26 2.48 -8.85
N ALA A 85 -7.97 3.57 -9.14
CA ALA A 85 -8.17 4.08 -10.50
C ALA A 85 -6.87 4.58 -11.15
N SER A 86 -5.85 4.90 -10.35
CA SER A 86 -4.53 5.32 -10.83
C SER A 86 -3.56 4.14 -11.05
N GLN A 87 -3.96 2.92 -10.64
CA GLN A 87 -3.15 1.72 -10.81
C GLN A 87 -3.27 1.21 -12.25
N GLN A 88 -2.19 0.62 -12.75
CA GLN A 88 -2.03 0.13 -14.13
C GLN A 88 -2.21 1.22 -15.23
N GLY A 89 -2.21 2.49 -14.85
CA GLY A 89 -2.20 3.62 -15.77
C GLY A 89 -0.79 4.20 -15.97
N SER A 90 -0.70 5.36 -16.63
CA SER A 90 0.56 6.06 -16.92
C SER A 90 1.35 6.47 -15.65
N ASN A 91 0.67 6.64 -14.54
CA ASN A 91 1.25 6.97 -13.24
C ASN A 91 1.60 5.73 -12.38
N ASP A 92 1.67 4.54 -12.98
CA ASP A 92 2.04 3.30 -12.32
C ASP A 92 3.09 2.54 -13.14
N TRP A 93 4.15 2.06 -12.49
CA TRP A 93 5.13 1.17 -13.11
C TRP A 93 4.54 -0.21 -13.46
N SER A 94 3.41 -0.58 -12.86
CA SER A 94 2.68 -1.83 -13.07
C SER A 94 3.59 -3.05 -13.07
N VAL A 95 4.45 -3.14 -12.05
CA VAL A 95 5.48 -4.18 -11.97
C VAL A 95 4.83 -5.56 -11.94
N ARG A 96 5.15 -6.40 -12.91
CA ARG A 96 4.73 -7.81 -12.93
C ARG A 96 5.79 -8.67 -12.27
N ALA A 97 5.38 -9.40 -11.23
CA ALA A 97 6.25 -10.38 -10.59
C ALA A 97 6.47 -11.59 -11.52
N THR A 98 7.45 -12.41 -11.23
CA THR A 98 7.59 -13.73 -11.86
C THR A 98 6.42 -14.64 -11.47
N PRO A 99 6.11 -15.69 -12.26
CA PRO A 99 5.15 -16.71 -11.84
C PRO A 99 5.51 -17.28 -10.47
N GLN A 100 4.54 -17.29 -9.56
CA GLN A 100 4.80 -17.69 -8.17
C GLN A 100 4.66 -19.22 -7.99
N LYS A 101 5.69 -19.83 -7.40
CA LYS A 101 5.73 -21.28 -7.18
C LYS A 101 4.78 -21.76 -6.08
N TYR A 102 4.53 -20.93 -5.05
CA TYR A 102 3.81 -21.33 -3.84
C TYR A 102 2.50 -20.57 -3.62
N SER A 103 2.15 -19.65 -4.52
CA SER A 103 0.95 -18.80 -4.39
C SER A 103 0.45 -18.31 -5.75
N SER A 104 -0.61 -17.47 -5.70
CA SER A 104 -1.13 -16.77 -6.89
C SER A 104 -1.66 -17.68 -7.99
N PHE A 105 -2.05 -18.91 -7.66
CA PHE A 105 -2.50 -19.89 -8.63
C PHE A 105 -3.78 -19.48 -9.35
N GLY A 106 -4.61 -18.62 -8.73
CA GLY A 106 -5.83 -18.06 -9.32
C GLY A 106 -5.61 -16.86 -10.23
N LEU A 107 -4.38 -16.36 -10.34
CA LEU A 107 -4.02 -15.24 -11.20
C LEU A 107 -3.62 -15.73 -12.60
N TRP A 108 -3.72 -14.85 -13.60
CA TRP A 108 -3.18 -15.13 -14.92
C TRP A 108 -1.67 -15.37 -14.84
N ASN A 109 -1.23 -16.50 -15.41
CA ASN A 109 0.16 -16.94 -15.39
C ASN A 109 0.80 -16.99 -13.99
N GLN A 110 -0.01 -17.10 -12.92
CA GLN A 110 0.45 -17.07 -11.52
C GLN A 110 1.25 -15.80 -11.17
N THR A 111 0.99 -14.71 -11.89
CA THR A 111 1.77 -13.47 -11.86
C THR A 111 1.02 -12.37 -11.10
N PRO A 112 1.43 -12.01 -9.88
CA PRO A 112 0.94 -10.83 -9.19
C PRO A 112 1.36 -9.54 -9.90
N ILE A 113 0.46 -8.56 -9.93
CA ILE A 113 0.80 -7.19 -10.32
C ILE A 113 1.05 -6.40 -9.04
N ILE A 114 2.17 -5.70 -9.00
CA ILE A 114 2.63 -4.91 -7.86
C ILE A 114 2.63 -3.44 -8.26
N PRO A 115 1.57 -2.67 -7.98
CA PRO A 115 1.51 -1.25 -8.32
C PRO A 115 2.63 -0.46 -7.64
N ARG A 116 3.35 0.35 -8.42
CA ARG A 116 4.37 1.29 -7.93
C ARG A 116 4.20 2.63 -8.59
N GLY A 117 3.89 3.67 -7.81
CA GLY A 117 3.63 5.00 -8.34
C GLY A 117 4.78 5.55 -9.17
N LYS A 118 4.45 6.21 -10.29
CA LYS A 118 5.35 6.84 -11.25
C LYS A 118 4.91 8.29 -11.45
N GLY A 119 5.62 9.20 -10.79
CA GLY A 119 5.34 10.64 -10.75
C GLY A 119 5.54 11.24 -9.36
N PRO A 120 5.41 12.56 -9.19
CA PRO A 120 5.63 13.27 -7.93
C PRO A 120 4.72 12.75 -6.81
N GLY A 121 5.32 12.28 -5.71
CA GLY A 121 4.68 11.60 -4.60
C GLY A 121 4.78 10.07 -4.67
N GLY A 122 5.13 9.51 -5.85
CA GLY A 122 5.34 8.08 -6.06
C GLY A 122 4.17 7.22 -5.58
N SER A 123 4.47 6.08 -4.95
CA SER A 123 3.45 5.17 -4.42
C SER A 123 2.54 5.80 -3.35
N GLY A 124 2.95 6.92 -2.72
CA GLY A 124 2.09 7.70 -1.83
C GLY A 124 0.86 8.29 -2.53
N GLN A 125 0.89 8.48 -3.86
CA GLN A 125 -0.23 9.02 -4.63
C GLN A 125 -1.23 7.97 -5.11
N ILE A 126 -0.88 6.67 -5.04
CA ILE A 126 -1.73 5.57 -5.51
C ILE A 126 -2.02 4.54 -4.40
N ASN A 127 -1.59 4.78 -3.15
CA ASN A 127 -1.85 3.94 -1.99
C ASN A 127 -3.25 4.19 -1.39
N PHE A 128 -3.64 3.35 -0.43
CA PHE A 128 -4.92 3.47 0.29
C PHE A 128 -4.88 4.48 1.46
N LEU A 129 -3.90 5.38 1.52
CA LEU A 129 -3.80 6.50 2.48
C LEU A 129 -3.60 6.11 3.95
N LEU A 130 -3.67 4.85 4.29
CA LEU A 130 -3.66 4.39 5.67
C LEU A 130 -2.37 4.80 6.40
N HIS A 131 -2.57 5.29 7.63
CA HIS A 131 -1.51 5.76 8.50
C HIS A 131 -1.20 4.75 9.60
N GLY A 132 0.07 4.65 9.96
CA GLY A 132 0.56 3.86 11.09
C GLY A 132 2.06 3.93 11.19
N PHE A 133 2.57 3.78 12.41
CA PHE A 133 4.01 3.80 12.70
C PHE A 133 4.61 2.40 12.91
N GLY A 134 3.86 1.32 12.62
CA GLY A 134 4.27 -0.02 12.99
C GLY A 134 4.17 -0.27 14.50
N LEU A 135 4.89 -1.28 14.96
CA LEU A 135 5.00 -1.66 16.38
C LEU A 135 6.43 -1.46 16.85
N PRO A 136 6.69 -1.11 18.14
CA PRO A 136 8.05 -0.92 18.66
C PRO A 136 8.97 -2.11 18.39
N GLU A 137 8.43 -3.33 18.42
CA GLU A 137 9.19 -4.55 18.16
C GLU A 137 9.72 -4.68 16.72
N ASP A 138 9.09 -4.02 15.75
CA ASP A 138 9.59 -3.97 14.37
C ASP A 138 10.96 -3.31 14.32
N TYR A 139 11.10 -2.17 15.00
CA TYR A 139 12.33 -1.37 15.07
C TYR A 139 13.40 -2.04 15.92
N ASN A 140 13.01 -2.68 17.05
CA ASN A 140 13.92 -3.47 17.87
C ASN A 140 14.54 -4.62 17.05
N ARG A 141 13.76 -5.23 16.16
CA ARG A 141 14.23 -6.24 15.22
C ARG A 141 15.24 -5.66 14.22
N TRP A 142 15.00 -4.46 13.69
CA TRP A 142 15.96 -3.79 12.81
C TRP A 142 17.30 -3.59 13.48
N SER A 143 17.31 -3.14 14.74
CA SER A 143 18.53 -2.97 15.54
C SER A 143 19.27 -4.30 15.73
N ARG A 144 18.54 -5.40 16.05
CA ARG A 144 19.15 -6.75 16.16
C ARG A 144 19.73 -7.27 14.84
N LEU A 145 19.19 -6.83 13.70
CA LEU A 145 19.71 -7.16 12.36
C LEU A 145 20.88 -6.26 11.92
N GLY A 146 21.40 -5.40 12.81
CA GLY A 146 22.57 -4.56 12.58
C GLY A 146 22.25 -3.16 12.03
N PHE A 147 20.98 -2.78 11.92
CA PHE A 147 20.57 -1.43 11.53
C PHE A 147 20.35 -0.56 12.77
N LYS A 148 21.45 -0.24 13.46
CA LYS A 148 21.44 0.52 14.71
C LYS A 148 21.07 1.99 14.48
N GLY A 149 20.54 2.66 15.52
CA GLY A 149 20.12 4.07 15.42
C GLY A 149 18.81 4.28 14.70
N TRP A 150 17.99 3.23 14.50
CA TRP A 150 16.69 3.28 13.85
C TRP A 150 15.60 2.60 14.69
N THR A 151 15.71 2.70 16.02
CA THR A 151 14.69 2.23 16.96
C THR A 151 13.46 3.15 16.95
N MET A 152 12.38 2.75 17.62
CA MET A 152 11.21 3.63 17.77
C MET A 152 11.58 4.93 18.50
N ASP A 153 12.44 4.87 19.53
CA ASP A 153 12.87 6.05 20.26
C ASP A 153 13.74 6.97 19.41
N ASP A 154 14.62 6.41 18.57
CA ASP A 154 15.41 7.19 17.61
C ASP A 154 14.54 7.91 16.55
N LEU A 155 13.37 7.37 16.21
CA LEU A 155 12.47 7.92 15.19
C LEU A 155 11.35 8.79 15.76
N LYS A 156 11.02 8.64 17.04
CA LYS A 156 9.96 9.38 17.70
C LYS A 156 10.05 10.91 17.51
N PRO A 157 11.22 11.58 17.63
CA PRO A 157 11.32 13.03 17.36
C PRO A 157 10.92 13.40 15.94
N TYR A 158 11.26 12.55 14.96
CA TYR A 158 10.97 12.77 13.55
C TYR A 158 9.51 12.48 13.19
N PHE A 159 8.88 11.51 13.87
CA PHE A 159 7.43 11.32 13.77
C PHE A 159 6.67 12.52 14.35
N LEU A 160 7.09 13.05 15.50
CA LEU A 160 6.52 14.27 16.07
C LEU A 160 6.70 15.47 15.13
N LYS A 161 7.89 15.63 14.54
CA LYS A 161 8.18 16.69 13.57
C LYS A 161 7.30 16.58 12.32
N ALA A 162 7.11 15.37 11.79
CA ALA A 162 6.37 15.13 10.56
C ALA A 162 4.85 15.18 10.74
N PHE A 163 4.32 14.60 11.83
CA PHE A 163 2.89 14.35 12.04
C PHE A 163 2.29 15.09 13.25
N GLY A 164 3.11 15.64 14.11
CA GLY A 164 2.67 16.23 15.39
C GLY A 164 2.27 15.19 16.44
N THR A 165 2.43 13.91 16.17
CA THR A 165 2.04 12.80 17.04
C THR A 165 2.91 11.57 16.79
N VAL A 166 2.94 10.68 17.77
CA VAL A 166 3.44 9.29 17.65
C VAL A 166 2.33 8.26 17.83
N ARG A 167 1.08 8.70 17.92
CA ARG A 167 -0.09 7.83 18.03
C ARG A 167 -0.56 7.46 16.62
N SER A 168 -0.83 6.18 16.40
CA SER A 168 -1.35 5.71 15.12
C SER A 168 -2.82 6.07 14.89
N GLU A 169 -3.58 6.30 15.99
CA GLU A 169 -4.95 6.80 15.95
C GLU A 169 -4.94 8.26 16.37
N PHE A 170 -5.02 9.14 15.40
CA PHE A 170 -4.94 10.56 15.68
C PHE A 170 -5.65 11.37 14.60
N ASP A 171 -6.42 12.37 15.04
CA ASP A 171 -7.01 13.39 14.19
C ASP A 171 -6.29 14.72 14.45
N SER A 172 -5.68 15.29 13.41
CA SER A 172 -4.96 16.55 13.53
C SER A 172 -5.87 17.74 13.85
N ASP A 173 -7.17 17.65 13.52
CA ASP A 173 -8.14 18.71 13.79
C ASP A 173 -8.49 18.76 15.28
N SER A 174 -8.42 17.62 15.98
CA SER A 174 -8.69 17.49 17.43
C SER A 174 -7.41 17.48 18.30
N CYS A 175 -6.29 17.93 17.76
CA CYS A 175 -5.00 17.92 18.46
C CYS A 175 -5.01 18.74 19.74
N PRO A 176 -4.76 18.16 20.92
CA PRO A 176 -4.74 18.88 22.19
C PRO A 176 -3.56 19.85 22.30
N ALA A 177 -2.47 19.60 21.59
CA ALA A 177 -1.28 20.45 21.54
C ALA A 177 -1.28 21.31 20.25
N LYS A 178 -2.21 22.25 20.14
CA LYS A 178 -2.44 23.09 18.94
C LYS A 178 -1.16 23.63 18.29
N GLY A 179 -0.16 24.00 19.07
CA GLY A 179 1.11 24.53 18.55
C GLY A 179 1.97 23.48 17.81
N VAL A 180 1.96 22.22 18.21
CA VAL A 180 2.78 21.14 17.63
C VAL A 180 2.10 20.56 16.38
N CYS A 181 0.84 20.19 16.48
CA CYS A 181 0.11 19.59 15.36
C CYS A 181 -0.15 20.58 14.22
N ALA A 182 -0.41 21.87 14.56
CA ALA A 182 -0.62 22.91 13.55
C ALA A 182 0.64 23.12 12.67
N LYS A 183 1.83 23.00 13.27
CA LYS A 183 3.12 23.16 12.55
C LYS A 183 3.55 21.91 11.80
N ALA A 184 3.01 20.73 12.13
CA ALA A 184 3.38 19.49 11.46
C ALA A 184 2.94 19.52 9.98
N PRO A 185 3.84 19.18 9.05
CA PRO A 185 3.52 19.22 7.62
C PRO A 185 2.46 18.20 7.22
N MET A 186 2.54 16.96 7.69
CA MET A 186 1.57 15.91 7.39
C MET A 186 0.27 16.10 8.17
N LYS A 187 -0.87 15.85 7.51
CA LYS A 187 -2.19 15.90 8.12
C LYS A 187 -2.80 14.51 8.20
N LEU A 188 -3.45 14.25 9.32
CA LEU A 188 -4.11 12.98 9.63
C LEU A 188 -5.58 13.22 9.94
N LYS A 189 -6.43 12.34 9.47
CA LYS A 189 -7.86 12.33 9.76
C LYS A 189 -8.28 10.92 10.18
N LEU A 190 -9.07 10.81 11.24
CA LEU A 190 -9.74 9.55 11.58
C LEU A 190 -10.76 9.23 10.49
N ILE A 191 -10.75 7.97 10.02
CA ILE A 191 -11.68 7.52 9.01
C ILE A 191 -13.00 7.23 9.69
N HIS A 192 -14.03 7.98 9.29
CA HIS A 192 -15.42 7.76 9.70
C HIS A 192 -15.56 7.46 11.21
N GLU A 193 -15.38 8.46 12.05
CA GLU A 193 -15.52 8.31 13.51
C GLU A 193 -16.90 7.73 13.89
N ASP A 194 -17.92 8.05 13.08
CA ASP A 194 -19.30 7.59 13.21
C ASP A 194 -19.61 6.32 12.39
N ASN A 195 -18.60 5.64 11.82
CA ASN A 195 -18.85 4.43 11.05
C ASN A 195 -19.29 3.28 11.97
N GLU A 196 -20.54 2.89 11.82
CA GLU A 196 -21.15 1.83 12.64
C GLU A 196 -20.41 0.48 12.51
N LEU A 197 -19.92 0.12 11.31
CA LEU A 197 -19.10 -1.09 11.13
C LEU A 197 -17.80 -1.04 11.94
N MET A 198 -17.17 0.13 12.06
CA MET A 198 -15.99 0.31 12.90
C MET A 198 -16.33 0.09 14.37
N SER A 199 -17.46 0.64 14.84
CA SER A 199 -17.92 0.46 16.22
C SER A 199 -18.24 -1.02 16.50
N ILE A 200 -18.94 -1.71 15.61
CA ILE A 200 -19.25 -3.13 15.67
C ILE A 200 -17.96 -3.97 15.74
N PHE A 201 -16.99 -3.68 14.86
CA PHE A 201 -15.72 -4.41 14.85
C PHE A 201 -14.94 -4.20 16.15
N LYS A 202 -14.89 -2.96 16.67
CA LYS A 202 -14.26 -2.65 17.96
C LYS A 202 -14.92 -3.40 19.12
N GLN A 203 -16.27 -3.41 19.20
CA GLN A 203 -17.02 -4.13 20.22
C GLN A 203 -16.78 -5.63 20.15
N ALA A 204 -16.82 -6.21 18.94
CA ALA A 204 -16.52 -7.64 18.72
C ALA A 204 -15.09 -8.00 19.11
N SER A 205 -14.12 -7.16 18.76
CA SER A 205 -12.72 -7.32 19.16
C SER A 205 -12.55 -7.30 20.67
N SER A 206 -13.23 -6.36 21.36
CA SER A 206 -13.21 -6.24 22.82
C SER A 206 -13.88 -7.42 23.51
N ALA A 207 -15.02 -7.91 22.97
CA ALA A 207 -15.73 -9.07 23.52
C ALA A 207 -14.90 -10.37 23.47
N LEU A 208 -13.98 -10.47 22.50
CA LEU A 208 -13.06 -11.59 22.35
C LEU A 208 -11.62 -11.23 22.72
N ALA A 209 -11.43 -10.16 23.51
CA ALA A 209 -10.10 -9.70 23.89
C ALA A 209 -9.28 -10.83 24.48
N ALA A 210 -8.10 -11.05 23.93
CA ALA A 210 -7.10 -12.00 24.39
C ALA A 210 -5.79 -11.25 24.65
N LYS A 211 -4.90 -11.85 25.43
CA LYS A 211 -3.55 -11.33 25.63
C LYS A 211 -2.91 -11.03 24.25
N ASN A 212 -2.36 -9.82 24.08
CA ASN A 212 -1.75 -9.33 22.84
C ASN A 212 -2.73 -9.04 21.68
N THR A 213 -4.00 -8.76 21.97
CA THR A 213 -4.92 -8.19 20.98
C THR A 213 -4.91 -6.67 21.09
N LEU A 214 -4.67 -5.99 19.94
CA LEU A 214 -4.67 -4.53 19.82
C LEU A 214 -5.60 -4.13 18.70
N PHE A 215 -6.68 -3.42 19.00
CA PHE A 215 -7.55 -2.81 18.00
C PHE A 215 -7.13 -1.36 17.75
N ARG A 216 -7.10 -0.95 16.49
CA ARG A 216 -6.88 0.43 16.08
C ARG A 216 -7.94 0.89 15.08
N LYS A 217 -8.52 2.06 15.33
CA LYS A 217 -9.34 2.77 14.35
C LYS A 217 -8.45 3.16 13.17
N ALA A 218 -8.99 3.13 11.96
CA ALA A 218 -8.24 3.56 10.79
C ALA A 218 -8.07 5.08 10.77
N THR A 219 -6.84 5.52 10.54
CA THR A 219 -6.47 6.92 10.32
C THR A 219 -5.86 7.04 8.93
N ALA A 220 -6.14 8.14 8.23
CA ALA A 220 -5.68 8.37 6.87
C ALA A 220 -4.94 9.70 6.72
N ASN A 221 -4.03 9.75 5.76
CA ASN A 221 -3.40 10.99 5.31
C ASN A 221 -4.33 11.75 4.35
N VAL A 222 -5.30 12.44 4.93
CA VAL A 222 -6.33 13.23 4.26
C VAL A 222 -6.38 14.64 4.84
N LYS A 223 -6.58 15.62 3.96
CA LYS A 223 -6.85 17.01 4.32
C LYS A 223 -7.94 17.54 3.39
N ASP A 224 -8.97 18.16 3.96
CA ASP A 224 -10.09 18.78 3.23
C ASP A 224 -10.67 17.80 2.16
N GLY A 225 -11.01 16.57 2.60
CA GLY A 225 -11.56 15.51 1.76
C GLY A 225 -10.65 14.97 0.66
N SER A 226 -9.40 15.42 0.58
CA SER A 226 -8.45 15.04 -0.48
C SER A 226 -7.24 14.31 0.09
N ARG A 227 -6.63 13.43 -0.73
CA ARG A 227 -5.33 12.82 -0.45
C ARG A 227 -4.31 13.88 -0.10
N TYR A 228 -3.60 13.69 1.01
CA TYR A 228 -2.58 14.60 1.48
C TYR A 228 -1.32 13.83 1.91
N GLN A 229 -0.37 13.72 0.98
CA GLN A 229 0.84 12.92 1.13
C GLN A 229 2.11 13.78 1.13
N SER A 230 3.28 13.16 1.14
CA SER A 230 4.57 13.86 1.17
C SER A 230 4.76 14.85 0.01
N TYR A 231 4.17 14.59 -1.15
CA TYR A 231 4.14 15.57 -2.24
C TYR A 231 3.45 16.87 -1.80
N ASP A 232 2.27 16.76 -1.22
CA ASP A 232 1.46 17.92 -0.80
C ASP A 232 2.05 18.64 0.41
N ALA A 233 2.58 17.85 1.35
CA ALA A 233 3.08 18.33 2.62
C ALA A 233 4.49 18.94 2.56
N TYR A 234 5.33 18.42 1.66
CA TYR A 234 6.75 18.77 1.61
C TYR A 234 7.18 19.34 0.26
N LEU A 235 6.98 18.60 -0.83
CA LEU A 235 7.52 19.02 -2.12
C LEU A 235 6.79 20.26 -2.66
N LYS A 236 5.45 20.21 -2.70
CA LYS A 236 4.63 21.31 -3.25
C LYS A 236 4.94 22.67 -2.62
N PRO A 237 5.06 22.84 -1.28
CA PRO A 237 5.49 24.11 -0.68
C PRO A 237 6.91 24.53 -1.07
N ALA A 238 7.81 23.56 -1.29
CA ALA A 238 9.22 23.83 -1.64
C ALA A 238 9.42 24.21 -3.12
N LEU A 239 8.45 23.94 -4.01
CA LEU A 239 8.56 24.23 -5.45
C LEU A 239 8.69 25.71 -5.80
N LYS A 240 8.58 26.62 -4.83
CA LYS A 240 8.84 28.06 -5.00
C LYS A 240 10.31 28.44 -4.83
N ARG A 241 11.16 27.50 -4.39
CA ARG A 241 12.57 27.75 -4.10
C ARG A 241 13.40 27.70 -5.37
N LYS A 242 14.21 28.72 -5.61
CA LYS A 242 15.07 28.82 -6.81
C LYS A 242 16.23 27.82 -6.84
N ASN A 243 16.64 27.31 -5.68
CA ASN A 243 17.73 26.34 -5.52
C ASN A 243 17.26 24.87 -5.57
N LEU A 244 15.95 24.63 -5.69
CA LEU A 244 15.37 23.31 -5.93
C LEU A 244 14.96 23.19 -7.39
N HIS A 245 15.52 22.22 -8.10
CA HIS A 245 15.12 21.88 -9.47
C HIS A 245 14.44 20.49 -9.46
N VAL A 246 13.33 20.37 -10.18
CA VAL A 246 12.58 19.10 -10.32
C VAL A 246 12.48 18.76 -11.81
N LEU A 247 13.05 17.63 -12.17
CA LEU A 247 13.12 17.14 -13.55
C LEU A 247 12.22 15.92 -13.70
N LEU A 248 11.07 16.10 -14.35
CA LEU A 248 10.09 15.04 -14.64
C LEU A 248 10.42 14.31 -15.94
N LYS A 249 9.72 13.19 -16.21
CA LYS A 249 9.90 12.36 -17.43
C LYS A 249 11.34 11.93 -17.64
N THR A 250 12.11 11.83 -16.55
CA THR A 250 13.53 11.57 -16.58
C THR A 250 13.87 10.36 -15.72
N GLN A 251 14.30 9.30 -16.39
CA GLN A 251 14.69 8.07 -15.72
C GLN A 251 16.18 8.09 -15.37
N ALA A 252 16.51 7.88 -14.10
CA ALA A 252 17.88 7.60 -13.68
C ALA A 252 18.26 6.17 -14.14
N ILE A 253 19.40 6.05 -14.81
CA ILE A 253 19.90 4.80 -15.36
C ILE A 253 20.94 4.18 -14.43
N SER A 254 22.05 4.92 -14.19
CA SER A 254 23.17 4.45 -13.39
C SER A 254 23.95 5.63 -12.81
N ILE A 255 24.73 5.34 -11.77
CA ILE A 255 25.71 6.25 -11.16
C ILE A 255 27.07 5.99 -11.81
N ARG A 256 27.80 7.04 -12.13
CA ARG A 256 29.18 6.96 -12.58
C ARG A 256 30.11 7.14 -11.40
N PHE A 257 31.14 6.33 -11.37
CA PHE A 257 32.16 6.34 -10.33
C PHE A 257 33.54 6.63 -10.94
N GLU A 258 34.33 7.40 -10.23
CA GLU A 258 35.76 7.48 -10.40
C GLU A 258 36.34 6.74 -9.18
N GLU A 259 36.99 5.62 -9.42
CA GLU A 259 37.31 4.62 -8.38
C GLU A 259 36.01 4.20 -7.63
N GLU A 260 35.89 4.50 -6.35
CA GLU A 260 34.73 4.21 -5.48
C GLU A 260 33.93 5.47 -5.13
N LYS A 261 34.24 6.63 -5.74
CA LYS A 261 33.55 7.89 -5.49
C LYS A 261 32.55 8.19 -6.59
N ALA A 262 31.29 8.41 -6.21
CA ALA A 262 30.24 8.83 -7.15
C ALA A 262 30.51 10.24 -7.67
N THR A 263 30.52 10.40 -8.99
CA THR A 263 30.81 11.69 -9.67
C THR A 263 29.63 12.26 -10.43
N SER A 264 28.77 11.40 -11.01
CA SER A 264 27.62 11.85 -11.78
C SER A 264 26.50 10.81 -11.84
N LEU A 265 25.29 11.28 -12.15
CA LEU A 265 24.13 10.47 -12.45
C LEU A 265 23.90 10.45 -13.96
N TYR A 266 23.81 9.26 -14.55
CA TYR A 266 23.42 9.05 -15.94
C TYR A 266 21.92 8.94 -16.05
N ILE A 267 21.30 9.77 -16.88
CA ILE A 267 19.86 9.91 -17.02
C ILE A 267 19.39 9.68 -18.45
N LEU A 268 18.15 9.26 -18.61
CA LEU A 268 17.40 9.19 -19.87
C LEU A 268 16.18 10.10 -19.77
N GLN A 269 16.18 11.20 -20.49
CA GLN A 269 15.09 12.16 -20.54
C GLN A 269 14.21 11.92 -21.76
N ASP A 270 12.89 11.98 -21.59
CA ASP A 270 11.89 11.81 -22.66
C ASP A 270 12.13 10.56 -23.53
N HIS A 271 12.68 9.49 -22.94
CA HIS A 271 13.02 8.23 -23.60
C HIS A 271 14.02 8.31 -24.77
N ARG A 272 14.71 9.44 -24.95
CA ARG A 272 15.60 9.67 -26.10
C ARG A 272 16.93 10.33 -25.76
N ASN A 273 16.93 11.30 -24.87
CA ASN A 273 18.11 12.11 -24.58
C ASN A 273 18.87 11.55 -23.38
N LEU A 274 20.07 11.08 -23.61
CA LEU A 274 20.98 10.63 -22.57
C LEU A 274 21.89 11.78 -22.13
N ASP A 275 22.06 11.98 -20.83
CA ASP A 275 22.94 13.02 -20.28
C ASP A 275 23.57 12.58 -18.95
N ASN A 276 24.65 13.28 -18.56
CA ASN A 276 25.32 13.13 -17.28
C ASN A 276 25.17 14.40 -16.45
N ILE A 277 24.70 14.25 -15.21
CA ILE A 277 24.58 15.34 -14.25
C ILE A 277 25.56 15.11 -13.13
N PHE A 278 26.52 16.01 -12.96
CA PHE A 278 27.56 15.90 -11.94
C PHE A 278 27.06 16.29 -10.56
N VAL A 279 27.62 15.67 -9.54
CA VAL A 279 27.31 15.92 -8.14
C VAL A 279 28.55 16.45 -7.39
N ASN A 280 28.35 17.43 -6.50
CA ASN A 280 29.39 17.95 -5.64
C ASN A 280 29.52 17.18 -4.32
N ARG A 281 28.38 16.71 -3.77
CA ARG A 281 28.31 16.05 -2.45
C ARG A 281 27.82 14.63 -2.59
N GLU A 282 26.49 14.41 -2.72
CA GLU A 282 25.93 13.05 -2.69
C GLU A 282 24.78 12.87 -3.68
N ILE A 283 24.66 11.64 -4.20
CA ILE A 283 23.48 11.13 -4.89
C ILE A 283 22.68 10.32 -3.87
N ILE A 284 21.37 10.62 -3.75
CA ILE A 284 20.50 9.98 -2.79
C ILE A 284 19.43 9.18 -3.56
N LEU A 285 19.50 7.87 -3.51
CA LEU A 285 18.54 6.98 -4.14
C LEU A 285 17.26 6.90 -3.29
N SER A 286 16.12 7.28 -3.89
CA SER A 286 14.76 7.23 -3.32
C SER A 286 13.78 6.65 -4.33
N ALA A 287 14.27 5.76 -5.23
CA ALA A 287 13.52 5.21 -6.34
C ALA A 287 12.65 3.99 -5.96
N GLY A 288 12.63 3.63 -4.68
CA GLY A 288 11.82 2.54 -4.13
C GLY A 288 12.43 1.16 -4.30
N SER A 289 11.80 0.17 -3.66
CA SER A 289 12.34 -1.18 -3.50
C SER A 289 12.56 -1.98 -4.80
N VAL A 290 12.07 -1.48 -5.94
CA VAL A 290 12.30 -2.10 -7.25
C VAL A 290 13.41 -1.38 -8.02
N LYS A 291 13.31 -0.07 -8.12
CA LYS A 291 14.22 0.72 -8.96
C LYS A 291 15.55 1.05 -8.29
N THR A 292 15.58 1.21 -6.96
CA THR A 292 16.82 1.47 -6.23
C THR A 292 17.86 0.35 -6.42
N PRO A 293 17.56 -0.94 -6.18
CA PRO A 293 18.50 -2.01 -6.48
C PRO A 293 18.83 -2.13 -7.97
N GLN A 294 17.88 -1.81 -8.88
CA GLN A 294 18.15 -1.78 -10.33
C GLN A 294 19.26 -0.78 -10.67
N ILE A 295 19.13 0.45 -10.17
CA ILE A 295 20.13 1.51 -10.41
C ILE A 295 21.49 1.11 -9.84
N LEU A 296 21.54 0.55 -8.62
CA LEU A 296 22.80 0.07 -8.03
C LEU A 296 23.46 -1.00 -8.91
N MET A 297 22.71 -2.02 -9.32
CA MET A 297 23.26 -3.11 -10.16
C MET A 297 23.73 -2.58 -11.51
N LEU A 298 22.98 -1.69 -12.16
CA LEU A 298 23.40 -1.04 -13.42
C LEU A 298 24.62 -0.11 -13.24
N SER A 299 24.90 0.30 -12.00
CA SER A 299 26.09 1.09 -11.64
C SER A 299 27.29 0.23 -11.22
N GLY A 300 27.20 -1.10 -11.33
CA GLY A 300 28.26 -2.01 -10.93
C GLY A 300 28.31 -2.36 -9.44
N ILE A 301 27.24 -2.06 -8.69
CA ILE A 301 27.14 -2.38 -7.25
C ILE A 301 26.10 -3.49 -7.07
N GLY A 302 26.53 -4.72 -6.79
CA GLY A 302 25.63 -5.85 -6.64
C GLY A 302 26.35 -7.20 -6.64
N PRO A 303 25.60 -8.31 -6.79
CA PRO A 303 26.19 -9.65 -6.86
C PRO A 303 27.19 -9.78 -8.01
N ARG A 304 28.45 -10.06 -7.70
CA ARG A 304 29.58 -10.14 -8.63
C ARG A 304 29.25 -10.96 -9.90
N ASN A 305 28.69 -12.15 -9.70
CA ASN A 305 28.42 -13.05 -10.82
C ASN A 305 27.36 -12.47 -11.78
N LEU A 306 26.30 -11.84 -11.25
CA LEU A 306 25.29 -11.16 -12.03
C LEU A 306 25.89 -9.96 -12.80
N ILE A 307 26.63 -9.10 -12.13
CA ILE A 307 27.22 -7.89 -12.72
C ILE A 307 28.14 -8.28 -13.87
N LYS A 308 29.03 -9.28 -13.66
CA LYS A 308 29.96 -9.77 -14.70
C LYS A 308 29.23 -10.44 -15.87
N SER A 309 28.19 -11.25 -15.61
CA SER A 309 27.43 -11.92 -16.67
C SER A 309 26.70 -10.95 -17.62
N LEU A 310 26.37 -9.76 -17.12
CA LEU A 310 25.76 -8.67 -17.89
C LEU A 310 26.79 -7.70 -18.50
N GLN A 311 28.09 -8.01 -18.41
CA GLN A 311 29.20 -7.18 -18.92
C GLN A 311 29.21 -5.75 -18.34
N ILE A 312 28.69 -5.58 -17.11
CA ILE A 312 28.73 -4.33 -16.38
C ILE A 312 30.05 -4.27 -15.61
N ASN A 313 30.71 -3.11 -15.61
CA ASN A 313 31.93 -2.90 -14.81
C ASN A 313 31.64 -3.01 -13.32
N LEU A 314 32.28 -3.95 -12.63
CA LEU A 314 32.08 -4.18 -11.20
C LEU A 314 32.80 -3.10 -10.39
N ILE A 315 32.05 -2.27 -9.68
CA ILE A 315 32.57 -1.27 -8.72
C ILE A 315 32.69 -1.94 -7.33
N THR A 316 31.62 -2.58 -6.87
CA THR A 316 31.62 -3.22 -5.54
C THR A 316 30.77 -4.50 -5.55
N ASP A 317 31.32 -5.55 -4.95
CA ASP A 317 30.60 -6.81 -4.73
C ASP A 317 29.74 -6.70 -3.49
N ASN A 318 28.42 -6.80 -3.66
CA ASN A 318 27.48 -6.89 -2.56
C ASN A 318 26.30 -7.79 -2.91
N GLU A 319 26.35 -9.02 -2.42
CA GLU A 319 25.33 -10.03 -2.67
C GLU A 319 23.93 -9.66 -2.16
N TRP A 320 23.82 -8.69 -1.23
CA TRP A 320 22.56 -8.30 -0.63
C TRP A 320 21.77 -7.30 -1.48
N VAL A 321 22.36 -6.68 -2.49
CA VAL A 321 21.63 -5.80 -3.42
C VAL A 321 20.62 -6.63 -4.21
N GLY A 322 19.36 -6.25 -4.10
CA GLY A 322 18.23 -6.95 -4.71
C GLY A 322 17.72 -8.16 -3.90
N ARG A 323 18.39 -8.58 -2.82
CA ARG A 323 17.94 -9.68 -1.94
C ARG A 323 17.08 -9.16 -0.78
N ASN A 324 16.48 -10.09 -0.02
CA ASN A 324 15.64 -9.80 1.15
C ASN A 324 14.32 -9.06 0.82
N LEU A 325 13.87 -9.11 -0.43
CA LEU A 325 12.54 -8.61 -0.77
C LEU A 325 11.49 -9.24 0.14
N HIS A 326 10.69 -8.43 0.81
CA HIS A 326 9.57 -8.89 1.60
C HIS A 326 8.34 -8.03 1.35
N ASP A 327 7.17 -8.63 1.55
CA ASP A 327 5.87 -7.99 1.35
C ASP A 327 4.82 -8.68 2.22
N HIS A 328 3.69 -8.04 2.43
CA HIS A 328 2.52 -8.63 3.05
C HIS A 328 1.61 -9.26 2.00
N MET A 329 0.98 -10.39 2.35
CA MET A 329 -0.12 -10.95 1.58
C MET A 329 -1.42 -10.78 2.33
N ASN A 330 -2.49 -10.48 1.60
CA ASN A 330 -3.83 -10.31 2.11
C ASN A 330 -4.76 -11.38 1.52
N LEU A 331 -5.47 -12.12 2.37
CA LEU A 331 -6.58 -12.95 1.94
C LEU A 331 -7.89 -12.20 2.14
N PRO A 332 -8.64 -11.88 1.08
CA PRO A 332 -9.97 -11.28 1.21
C PRO A 332 -10.99 -12.34 1.66
N ILE A 333 -11.72 -12.03 2.74
CA ILE A 333 -12.82 -12.84 3.26
C ILE A 333 -14.08 -11.99 3.20
N TYR A 334 -15.00 -12.32 2.29
CA TYR A 334 -16.21 -11.55 2.07
C TYR A 334 -17.30 -11.93 3.09
N VAL A 335 -17.94 -10.88 3.65
CA VAL A 335 -19.03 -10.99 4.62
C VAL A 335 -20.21 -10.14 4.15
N SER A 336 -21.38 -10.75 3.90
CA SER A 336 -22.62 -10.00 3.66
C SER A 336 -23.29 -9.63 4.97
N ILE A 337 -23.99 -8.49 4.99
CA ILE A 337 -24.78 -8.03 6.13
C ILE A 337 -26.20 -7.70 5.67
N LYS A 338 -27.14 -7.60 6.62
CA LYS A 338 -28.52 -7.18 6.36
C LYS A 338 -28.71 -5.69 6.57
N LYS A 339 -27.97 -5.09 7.52
CA LYS A 339 -28.05 -3.67 7.86
C LYS A 339 -27.36 -2.82 6.80
N PRO A 340 -27.96 -1.70 6.30
CA PRO A 340 -27.43 -0.89 5.20
C PRO A 340 -26.34 0.11 5.64
N ILE A 341 -25.25 -0.36 6.27
CA ILE A 341 -24.19 0.43 6.90
C ILE A 341 -22.83 0.34 6.21
N SER A 342 -22.73 -0.41 5.10
CA SER A 342 -21.49 -0.49 4.32
C SER A 342 -21.43 0.52 3.19
N VAL A 343 -20.23 0.69 2.63
CA VAL A 343 -20.01 1.46 1.40
C VAL A 343 -20.40 0.59 0.20
N THR A 344 -21.42 0.99 -0.56
CA THR A 344 -21.83 0.30 -1.79
C THR A 344 -21.55 1.17 -3.00
N LEU A 345 -21.38 0.58 -4.18
CA LEU A 345 -21.17 1.36 -5.40
C LEU A 345 -22.37 2.27 -5.70
N ALA A 346 -23.61 1.81 -5.41
CA ALA A 346 -24.79 2.63 -5.56
C ALA A 346 -24.76 3.89 -4.68
N LYS A 347 -24.30 3.79 -3.43
CA LYS A 347 -24.11 4.95 -2.54
C LYS A 347 -22.98 5.86 -3.04
N VAL A 348 -21.86 5.30 -3.48
CA VAL A 348 -20.72 6.07 -4.00
C VAL A 348 -21.08 6.93 -5.21
N PHE A 349 -21.90 6.40 -6.12
CA PHE A 349 -22.33 7.10 -7.33
C PHE A 349 -23.64 7.88 -7.16
N SER A 350 -24.14 8.06 -5.94
CA SER A 350 -25.32 8.89 -5.67
C SER A 350 -25.03 10.39 -5.82
N ALA A 351 -26.04 11.17 -6.19
CA ALA A 351 -25.94 12.63 -6.30
C ALA A 351 -25.55 13.27 -4.95
N SER A 352 -26.08 12.76 -3.83
CA SER A 352 -25.72 13.24 -2.49
C SER A 352 -24.23 13.06 -2.18
N THR A 353 -23.63 11.92 -2.53
CA THR A 353 -22.19 11.70 -2.34
C THR A 353 -21.35 12.68 -3.15
N LEU A 354 -21.76 13.05 -4.37
CA LEU A 354 -21.05 14.05 -5.16
C LEU A 354 -21.16 15.44 -4.51
N VAL A 355 -22.34 15.83 -4.05
CA VAL A 355 -22.54 17.08 -3.32
C VAL A 355 -21.69 17.11 -2.04
N ASP A 356 -21.74 16.07 -1.23
CA ASP A 356 -20.94 15.98 0.00
C ASP A 356 -19.44 16.11 -0.27
N TYR A 357 -18.95 15.49 -1.34
CA TYR A 357 -17.54 15.54 -1.69
C TYR A 357 -17.11 16.92 -2.21
N PHE A 358 -17.86 17.50 -3.15
CA PHE A 358 -17.43 18.74 -3.81
C PHE A 358 -17.71 19.99 -2.99
N TRP A 359 -18.78 20.02 -2.17
CA TRP A 359 -19.13 21.18 -1.34
C TRP A 359 -18.66 21.04 0.10
N ASN A 360 -18.78 19.86 0.68
CA ASN A 360 -18.52 19.65 2.12
C ASN A 360 -17.17 18.99 2.39
N ASN A 361 -16.40 18.59 1.35
CA ASN A 361 -15.15 17.82 1.50
C ASN A 361 -15.32 16.55 2.38
N SER A 362 -16.47 15.90 2.27
CA SER A 362 -16.91 14.81 3.15
C SER A 362 -17.53 13.65 2.34
N GLY A 363 -18.14 12.69 3.01
CA GLY A 363 -18.81 11.56 2.39
C GLY A 363 -17.87 10.45 1.91
N TYR A 364 -18.41 9.50 1.17
CA TYR A 364 -17.71 8.26 0.79
C TYR A 364 -16.45 8.48 -0.06
N LEU A 365 -16.42 9.52 -0.89
CA LEU A 365 -15.25 9.82 -1.74
C LEU A 365 -14.07 10.41 -0.96
N ALA A 366 -14.35 11.05 0.20
CA ALA A 366 -13.36 11.76 1.00
C ALA A 366 -12.44 10.86 1.84
N PHE A 367 -12.71 9.54 1.91
CA PHE A 367 -11.96 8.61 2.73
C PHE A 367 -11.74 7.26 2.05
N PRO A 368 -10.66 6.53 2.36
CA PRO A 368 -10.54 5.13 1.96
C PRO A 368 -11.56 4.27 2.73
N PRO A 369 -12.04 3.15 2.14
CA PRO A 369 -13.11 2.36 2.73
C PRO A 369 -12.58 1.37 3.79
N VAL A 370 -11.83 1.84 4.78
CA VAL A 370 -11.26 1.03 5.87
C VAL A 370 -11.80 1.51 7.20
N ALA A 371 -12.40 0.60 7.96
CA ALA A 371 -12.97 0.93 9.27
C ALA A 371 -11.94 0.80 10.41
N GLY A 372 -11.13 -0.23 10.41
CA GLY A 372 -10.15 -0.46 11.46
C GLY A 372 -9.28 -1.69 11.22
N VAL A 373 -8.33 -1.88 12.11
CA VAL A 373 -7.40 -3.02 12.10
C VAL A 373 -7.30 -3.62 13.48
N GLU A 374 -7.42 -4.94 13.55
CA GLU A 374 -7.11 -5.70 14.76
C GLU A 374 -5.78 -6.44 14.55
N TYR A 375 -4.86 -6.24 15.46
CA TYR A 375 -3.58 -6.97 15.56
C TYR A 375 -3.71 -8.06 16.61
N GLN A 376 -3.24 -9.25 16.30
CA GLN A 376 -3.12 -10.35 17.27
C GLN A 376 -1.79 -11.08 17.02
N ASN A 377 -0.80 -10.86 17.90
CA ASN A 377 0.57 -11.35 17.72
C ASN A 377 1.15 -10.92 16.34
N ALA A 378 1.53 -11.91 15.52
CA ALA A 378 2.09 -11.68 14.19
C ALA A 378 1.06 -11.59 13.07
N SER A 379 -0.24 -11.66 13.38
CA SER A 379 -1.33 -11.59 12.39
C SER A 379 -2.18 -10.34 12.57
N ALA A 380 -2.85 -9.91 11.51
CA ALA A 380 -3.82 -8.82 11.58
C ALA A 380 -5.04 -9.09 10.70
N LEU A 381 -6.14 -8.46 11.08
CA LEU A 381 -7.38 -8.36 10.32
C LEU A 381 -7.68 -6.88 10.07
N MET A 382 -7.81 -6.52 8.82
CA MET A 382 -8.28 -5.20 8.40
C MET A 382 -9.71 -5.32 7.91
N LEU A 383 -10.62 -4.46 8.37
CA LEU A 383 -11.99 -4.41 7.87
C LEU A 383 -12.11 -3.37 6.77
N PHE A 384 -12.38 -3.84 5.55
CA PHE A 384 -12.77 -3.02 4.41
C PHE A 384 -14.28 -2.94 4.33
N SER A 385 -14.85 -1.75 4.49
CA SER A 385 -16.29 -1.53 4.61
C SER A 385 -17.03 -1.49 3.25
N MET A 386 -16.47 -2.11 2.20
CA MET A 386 -17.11 -2.20 0.87
C MET A 386 -17.98 -3.44 0.75
N GLY A 387 -19.26 -3.23 0.41
CA GLY A 387 -20.27 -4.28 0.28
C GLY A 387 -20.24 -5.04 -1.04
N SER A 388 -19.80 -4.41 -2.12
CA SER A 388 -19.67 -5.04 -3.43
C SER A 388 -18.37 -4.61 -4.11
N SER A 389 -17.93 -5.42 -5.07
CA SER A 389 -16.73 -5.14 -5.84
C SER A 389 -17.03 -5.21 -7.33
N SER A 390 -16.60 -4.20 -8.07
CA SER A 390 -16.68 -4.23 -9.52
C SER A 390 -15.68 -5.23 -10.10
N GLU A 391 -16.14 -6.17 -10.91
CA GLU A 391 -15.29 -7.09 -11.66
C GLU A 391 -14.29 -6.30 -12.50
N ARG A 392 -14.74 -5.25 -13.18
CA ARG A 392 -13.91 -4.42 -14.05
C ARG A 392 -12.79 -3.70 -13.28
N LEU A 393 -13.07 -3.20 -12.05
CA LEU A 393 -12.10 -2.44 -11.27
C LEU A 393 -11.14 -3.33 -10.48
N LEU A 394 -11.57 -4.47 -9.95
CA LEU A 394 -10.76 -5.28 -9.04
C LEU A 394 -10.13 -6.50 -9.69
N ARG A 395 -10.83 -7.15 -10.63
CA ARG A 395 -10.30 -8.32 -11.34
C ARG A 395 -9.01 -7.97 -12.07
N ASP A 396 -9.04 -6.91 -12.87
CA ASP A 396 -7.92 -6.54 -13.72
C ASP A 396 -6.74 -6.01 -12.90
N LEU A 397 -7.02 -5.22 -11.84
CA LEU A 397 -5.98 -4.71 -10.95
C LEU A 397 -5.23 -5.82 -10.22
N SER A 398 -5.93 -6.87 -9.80
CA SER A 398 -5.33 -8.00 -9.09
C SER A 398 -4.86 -9.12 -10.01
N ASN A 399 -5.07 -9.01 -11.32
CA ASN A 399 -4.73 -10.02 -12.34
C ASN A 399 -5.44 -11.37 -12.16
N TYR A 400 -6.63 -11.39 -11.54
CA TYR A 400 -7.40 -12.62 -11.37
C TYR A 400 -7.90 -13.18 -12.70
N ARG A 401 -7.89 -14.51 -12.83
CA ARG A 401 -8.70 -15.19 -13.84
C ARG A 401 -10.18 -14.93 -13.56
N PRO A 402 -11.02 -14.66 -14.59
CA PRO A 402 -12.42 -14.25 -14.40
C PRO A 402 -13.24 -15.20 -13.51
N LYS A 403 -13.07 -16.52 -13.70
CA LYS A 403 -13.77 -17.53 -12.88
C LYS A 403 -13.36 -17.44 -11.41
N VAL A 404 -12.06 -17.33 -11.12
CA VAL A 404 -11.55 -17.24 -9.74
C VAL A 404 -12.01 -15.95 -9.08
N PHE A 405 -12.05 -14.84 -9.83
CA PHE A 405 -12.60 -13.58 -9.32
C PHE A 405 -14.06 -13.73 -8.88
N ARG A 406 -14.92 -14.29 -9.75
CA ARG A 406 -16.34 -14.52 -9.43
C ARG A 406 -16.55 -15.50 -8.28
N ASP A 407 -15.72 -16.54 -8.20
CA ASP A 407 -15.76 -17.51 -7.09
C ASP A 407 -15.33 -16.86 -5.75
N THR A 408 -14.48 -15.82 -5.80
CA THR A 408 -13.99 -15.10 -4.61
C THR A 408 -14.94 -13.98 -4.17
N PHE A 409 -15.54 -13.28 -5.12
CA PHE A 409 -16.41 -12.12 -4.87
C PHE A 409 -17.85 -12.41 -5.35
N PRO A 410 -18.68 -13.07 -4.53
CA PRO A 410 -19.97 -13.64 -4.95
C PRO A 410 -21.02 -12.61 -5.39
N PHE A 411 -20.85 -11.33 -5.00
CA PHE A 411 -21.79 -10.25 -5.32
C PHE A 411 -21.15 -9.16 -6.20
N HIS A 412 -20.21 -9.54 -7.04
CA HIS A 412 -19.45 -8.61 -7.90
C HIS A 412 -20.30 -7.81 -8.89
N ASN A 413 -21.51 -8.28 -9.23
CA ASN A 413 -22.45 -7.59 -10.12
C ASN A 413 -23.58 -6.85 -9.37
N ASP A 414 -23.65 -6.96 -8.05
CA ASP A 414 -24.68 -6.30 -7.24
C ASP A 414 -24.09 -5.03 -6.61
N THR A 415 -24.35 -3.87 -7.24
CA THR A 415 -23.85 -2.57 -6.80
C THR A 415 -24.46 -2.06 -5.49
N SER A 416 -25.57 -2.68 -5.04
CA SER A 416 -26.30 -2.31 -3.83
C SER A 416 -26.06 -3.25 -2.65
N LYS A 417 -25.32 -4.36 -2.88
CA LYS A 417 -25.11 -5.38 -1.86
C LYS A 417 -24.35 -4.84 -0.66
N GLU A 418 -24.98 -4.94 0.50
CA GLU A 418 -24.40 -4.58 1.79
C GLU A 418 -23.46 -5.71 2.30
N GLY A 419 -22.29 -5.30 2.78
CA GLY A 419 -21.28 -6.23 3.26
C GLY A 419 -19.94 -5.54 3.49
N PHE A 420 -18.95 -6.33 3.82
CA PHE A 420 -17.57 -5.88 4.02
C PHE A 420 -16.59 -7.03 3.73
N MET A 421 -15.31 -6.73 3.68
CA MET A 421 -14.26 -7.73 3.58
C MET A 421 -13.33 -7.64 4.80
N PHE A 422 -13.02 -8.77 5.42
CA PHE A 422 -11.81 -8.88 6.20
C PHE A 422 -10.63 -9.19 5.27
N LEU A 423 -9.55 -8.43 5.41
CA LEU A 423 -8.26 -8.76 4.83
C LEU A 423 -7.42 -9.42 5.92
N ALA A 424 -7.26 -10.74 5.83
CA ALA A 424 -6.43 -11.51 6.75
C ALA A 424 -4.97 -11.51 6.27
N THR A 425 -4.05 -11.10 7.15
CA THR A 425 -2.63 -10.96 6.80
C THR A 425 -1.70 -11.45 7.91
N CYS A 426 -0.50 -11.91 7.50
CA CYS A 426 0.64 -12.09 8.39
C CYS A 426 1.51 -10.83 8.34
N ILE A 427 1.57 -10.06 9.44
CA ILE A 427 2.29 -8.78 9.49
C ILE A 427 3.81 -8.93 9.64
N GLN A 428 4.29 -10.14 9.93
CA GLN A 428 5.71 -10.45 10.08
C GLN A 428 6.10 -11.67 9.24
N PRO A 429 5.91 -11.61 7.89
CA PRO A 429 6.19 -12.74 7.02
C PRO A 429 7.67 -13.12 7.02
N LYS A 430 7.95 -14.41 6.86
CA LYS A 430 9.29 -15.00 6.79
C LYS A 430 9.73 -15.31 5.36
N SER A 431 8.81 -15.38 4.40
CA SER A 431 9.14 -15.52 2.99
C SER A 431 9.99 -14.35 2.52
N ARG A 432 10.99 -14.65 1.70
CA ARG A 432 11.90 -13.64 1.12
C ARG A 432 12.04 -13.91 -0.36
N GLY A 433 12.07 -12.82 -1.10
CA GLY A 433 12.23 -12.78 -2.53
C GLY A 433 13.43 -11.98 -2.98
N THR A 434 13.47 -11.68 -4.26
CA THR A 434 14.58 -10.99 -4.92
C THR A 434 14.09 -9.99 -5.96
N VAL A 435 14.94 -9.01 -6.24
CA VAL A 435 14.89 -8.13 -7.40
C VAL A 435 16.22 -8.29 -8.13
N THR A 436 16.20 -8.62 -9.43
CA THR A 436 17.42 -8.85 -10.19
C THR A 436 17.31 -8.33 -11.62
N LEU A 437 18.43 -8.14 -12.28
CA LEU A 437 18.49 -7.76 -13.68
C LEU A 437 18.37 -9.00 -14.58
N ARG A 438 17.78 -8.81 -15.75
CA ARG A 438 17.83 -9.76 -16.87
C ARG A 438 18.80 -9.27 -17.96
N ASP A 439 19.00 -7.96 -18.01
CA ASP A 439 19.78 -7.28 -19.03
C ASP A 439 20.39 -6.00 -18.46
N SER A 440 21.44 -5.50 -19.11
CA SER A 440 22.07 -4.20 -18.78
C SER A 440 21.26 -2.99 -19.29
N SER A 441 20.20 -3.21 -20.07
CA SER A 441 19.29 -2.16 -20.53
C SER A 441 18.11 -1.95 -19.61
N THR A 442 17.75 -0.69 -19.34
CA THR A 442 16.53 -0.31 -18.61
C THR A 442 15.25 -0.51 -19.41
N SER A 443 15.33 -0.76 -20.71
CA SER A 443 14.19 -1.10 -21.56
C SER A 443 13.69 -2.54 -21.30
N VAL A 444 14.58 -3.43 -20.84
CA VAL A 444 14.20 -4.78 -20.42
C VAL A 444 13.60 -4.76 -19.02
N PRO A 445 12.41 -5.34 -18.82
CA PRO A 445 11.78 -5.36 -17.51
C PRO A 445 12.65 -6.05 -16.45
N ILE A 446 12.77 -5.41 -15.30
CA ILE A 446 13.44 -5.96 -14.13
C ILE A 446 12.69 -7.21 -13.63
N VAL A 447 13.42 -8.20 -13.15
CA VAL A 447 12.88 -9.44 -12.59
C VAL A 447 12.58 -9.24 -11.11
N VAL A 448 11.32 -9.42 -10.73
CA VAL A 448 10.86 -9.31 -9.34
C VAL A 448 10.21 -10.61 -8.94
N ASP A 449 10.81 -11.31 -8.01
CA ASP A 449 10.26 -12.54 -7.44
C ASP A 449 10.02 -12.35 -5.93
N PRO A 450 8.80 -12.10 -5.50
CA PRO A 450 8.46 -11.99 -4.08
C PRO A 450 8.55 -13.32 -3.32
N ASN A 451 8.47 -14.46 -4.00
CA ASN A 451 8.51 -15.80 -3.44
C ASN A 451 7.50 -15.99 -2.29
N TYR A 452 6.26 -15.53 -2.53
CA TYR A 452 5.18 -15.51 -1.55
C TYR A 452 4.83 -16.91 -1.04
N LEU A 453 4.51 -17.01 0.27
CA LEU A 453 4.09 -18.24 0.97
C LEU A 453 5.07 -19.43 0.82
N ASN A 454 6.34 -19.14 0.56
CA ASN A 454 7.43 -20.12 0.55
C ASN A 454 7.67 -20.74 1.94
N ARG A 455 7.35 -19.99 3.00
CA ARG A 455 7.54 -20.42 4.39
C ARG A 455 6.21 -20.83 5.02
N GLU A 456 6.17 -22.03 5.56
CA GLU A 456 5.00 -22.58 6.26
C GLU A 456 4.54 -21.68 7.43
N TYR A 457 5.48 -20.97 8.06
CA TYR A 457 5.16 -19.98 9.08
C TYR A 457 4.15 -18.94 8.60
N ASP A 458 4.27 -18.44 7.37
CA ASP A 458 3.40 -17.41 6.82
C ASP A 458 1.99 -17.96 6.60
N VAL A 459 1.89 -19.21 6.12
CA VAL A 459 0.62 -19.93 5.97
C VAL A 459 -0.07 -20.08 7.32
N LYS A 460 0.62 -20.64 8.34
CA LYS A 460 0.09 -20.82 9.69
C LYS A 460 -0.31 -19.48 10.34
N CYS A 461 0.46 -18.43 10.10
CA CYS A 461 0.19 -17.08 10.58
C CYS A 461 -1.11 -16.52 9.98
N MET A 462 -1.32 -16.66 8.67
CA MET A 462 -2.55 -16.23 8.01
C MET A 462 -3.76 -17.07 8.41
N ILE A 463 -3.62 -18.39 8.60
CA ILE A 463 -4.70 -19.25 9.14
C ILE A 463 -5.18 -18.72 10.50
N LYS A 464 -4.28 -18.27 11.37
CA LYS A 464 -4.66 -17.68 12.67
C LYS A 464 -5.53 -16.42 12.49
N ALA A 465 -5.19 -15.54 11.52
CA ALA A 465 -6.01 -14.38 11.20
C ALA A 465 -7.40 -14.80 10.69
N ILE A 466 -7.47 -15.78 9.80
CA ILE A 466 -8.74 -16.29 9.26
C ILE A 466 -9.62 -16.85 10.38
N ARG A 467 -9.04 -17.69 11.26
CA ARG A 467 -9.76 -18.26 12.43
C ARG A 467 -10.22 -17.17 13.40
N ARG A 468 -9.47 -16.07 13.48
CA ARG A 468 -9.90 -14.89 14.27
C ARG A 468 -11.11 -14.22 13.64
N ALA A 469 -11.14 -14.04 12.31
CA ALA A 469 -12.30 -13.50 11.61
C ALA A 469 -13.56 -14.36 11.84
N GLU A 470 -13.46 -15.69 11.74
CA GLU A 470 -14.57 -16.60 12.03
C GLU A 470 -15.14 -16.37 13.44
N ARG A 471 -14.26 -16.28 14.45
CA ARG A 471 -14.70 -16.08 15.85
C ARG A 471 -15.35 -14.70 16.04
N LEU A 472 -14.81 -13.64 15.43
CA LEU A 472 -15.41 -12.31 15.51
C LEU A 472 -16.84 -12.29 14.97
N LEU A 473 -17.10 -13.00 13.87
CA LEU A 473 -18.43 -13.08 13.25
C LEU A 473 -19.46 -13.86 14.08
N THR A 474 -19.05 -14.62 15.11
CA THR A 474 -19.97 -15.28 16.05
C THR A 474 -20.29 -14.43 17.28
N THR A 475 -19.77 -13.20 17.35
CA THR A 475 -20.08 -12.28 18.46
C THR A 475 -21.40 -11.56 18.23
N LYS A 476 -22.08 -11.20 19.33
CA LYS A 476 -23.36 -10.52 19.31
C LYS A 476 -23.39 -9.29 18.38
N PRO A 477 -22.40 -8.36 18.37
CA PRO A 477 -22.43 -7.21 17.48
C PRO A 477 -22.51 -7.57 15.98
N PHE A 478 -21.81 -8.62 15.53
CA PHE A 478 -21.90 -9.08 14.14
C PHE A 478 -23.15 -9.90 13.85
N GLU A 479 -23.66 -10.68 14.81
CA GLU A 479 -24.93 -11.40 14.67
C GLU A 479 -26.12 -10.44 14.50
N GLU A 480 -26.16 -9.33 15.24
CA GLU A 480 -27.24 -8.33 15.19
C GLU A 480 -27.38 -7.68 13.82
N ILE A 481 -26.28 -7.47 13.11
CA ILE A 481 -26.32 -6.94 11.73
C ILE A 481 -26.54 -8.04 10.68
N GLY A 482 -26.70 -9.28 11.09
CA GLY A 482 -26.91 -10.43 10.21
C GLY A 482 -25.68 -10.76 9.37
N ALA A 483 -24.48 -10.60 9.91
CA ALA A 483 -23.23 -10.90 9.23
C ALA A 483 -23.14 -12.38 8.86
N ARG A 484 -22.79 -12.65 7.60
CA ARG A 484 -22.64 -14.00 7.05
C ARG A 484 -21.41 -14.09 6.17
N ILE A 485 -20.47 -14.94 6.53
CA ILE A 485 -19.27 -15.24 5.74
C ILE A 485 -19.62 -16.01 4.47
N HIS A 486 -18.97 -15.65 3.37
CA HIS A 486 -19.03 -16.33 2.08
C HIS A 486 -17.65 -16.85 1.73
N TRP A 487 -17.47 -18.16 1.90
CA TRP A 487 -16.20 -18.79 1.53
C TRP A 487 -16.08 -18.86 0.01
N PRO A 488 -14.97 -18.36 -0.59
CA PRO A 488 -14.66 -18.55 -2.00
C PRO A 488 -14.69 -20.04 -2.36
N ARG A 489 -14.96 -20.34 -3.63
CA ARG A 489 -15.08 -21.74 -4.08
C ARG A 489 -14.20 -22.04 -5.31
N PRO A 490 -12.90 -21.73 -5.26
CA PRO A 490 -12.02 -22.06 -6.37
C PRO A 490 -12.01 -23.58 -6.56
N GLU A 491 -12.21 -24.00 -7.80
CA GLU A 491 -12.37 -25.41 -8.17
C GLU A 491 -11.25 -26.31 -7.62
N ARG A 492 -10.02 -25.82 -7.66
CA ARG A 492 -8.85 -26.51 -7.15
C ARG A 492 -8.94 -26.87 -5.67
N CYS A 493 -9.66 -26.07 -4.86
CA CYS A 493 -9.74 -26.26 -3.41
C CYS A 493 -10.96 -27.09 -2.96
N LEU A 494 -11.89 -27.38 -3.87
CA LEU A 494 -13.10 -28.17 -3.55
C LEU A 494 -12.79 -29.60 -3.14
N THR A 495 -11.63 -30.14 -3.49
CA THR A 495 -11.18 -31.47 -3.05
C THR A 495 -10.95 -31.53 -1.55
N PHE A 496 -10.55 -30.40 -0.92
CA PHE A 496 -10.30 -30.34 0.53
C PHE A 496 -11.57 -30.07 1.32
N TRP A 497 -12.54 -29.39 0.74
CA TRP A 497 -13.79 -29.05 1.41
C TRP A 497 -14.92 -28.76 0.42
N ASN A 498 -15.83 -29.71 0.28
CA ASN A 498 -17.00 -29.58 -0.57
C ASN A 498 -18.29 -29.59 0.25
N TYR A 499 -18.58 -28.47 0.90
CA TYR A 499 -19.74 -28.31 1.79
C TYR A 499 -21.11 -28.40 1.08
N THR A 500 -21.17 -28.20 -0.25
CA THR A 500 -22.44 -28.33 -1.01
C THR A 500 -22.94 -29.76 -1.10
N LYS A 501 -22.06 -30.77 -1.05
CA LYS A 501 -22.49 -32.17 -0.97
C LYS A 501 -23.17 -32.49 0.38
N LEU A 502 -22.78 -31.80 1.44
CA LEU A 502 -23.39 -31.95 2.77
C LEU A 502 -24.76 -31.28 2.83
N ASP A 503 -24.92 -30.08 2.28
CA ASP A 503 -26.22 -29.36 2.25
C ASP A 503 -27.25 -30.07 1.35
N GLN A 504 -26.83 -30.58 0.20
CA GLN A 504 -27.73 -31.34 -0.70
C GLN A 504 -28.15 -32.68 -0.11
N LYS A 505 -27.25 -33.39 0.59
CA LYS A 505 -27.63 -34.62 1.30
C LYS A 505 -28.60 -34.34 2.46
N GLY A 506 -28.42 -33.20 3.16
CA GLY A 506 -29.33 -32.74 4.22
C GLY A 506 -30.73 -32.42 3.67
N LEU A 507 -30.81 -31.70 2.54
CA LEU A 507 -32.06 -31.35 1.86
C LEU A 507 -32.75 -32.58 1.25
N VAL A 508 -32.00 -33.50 0.65
CA VAL A 508 -32.54 -34.76 0.10
C VAL A 508 -33.07 -35.68 1.21
N ARG A 509 -32.41 -35.77 2.38
CA ARG A 509 -32.93 -36.51 3.54
C ARG A 509 -34.20 -35.87 4.08
N ARG A 510 -34.33 -34.54 4.16
CA ARG A 510 -35.56 -33.82 4.54
C ARG A 510 -36.70 -34.08 3.54
N ARG A 511 -36.44 -33.98 2.21
CA ARG A 511 -37.44 -34.29 1.18
C ARG A 511 -37.88 -35.78 1.18
N LYS A 512 -36.95 -36.71 1.41
CA LYS A 512 -37.33 -38.13 1.60
C LYS A 512 -38.15 -38.37 2.87
N LYS A 513 -37.80 -37.72 3.99
CA LYS A 513 -38.59 -37.81 5.24
C LYS A 513 -39.98 -37.19 5.08
N MET A 514 -40.16 -36.09 4.33
CA MET A 514 -41.46 -35.50 4.01
C MET A 514 -42.31 -36.34 3.03
N LYS A 515 -41.69 -37.15 2.15
CA LYS A 515 -42.44 -38.04 1.23
C LYS A 515 -42.82 -39.38 1.84
N THR A 516 -42.18 -39.78 2.91
CA THR A 516 -42.49 -41.08 3.58
C THR A 516 -43.38 -40.96 4.83
N GLN A 517 -43.68 -39.75 5.28
CA GLN A 517 -44.63 -39.50 6.36
C GLN A 517 -45.86 -38.82 5.74
N GLY A 518 -47.00 -39.54 5.67
CA GLY A 518 -48.29 -39.00 5.32
C GLY A 518 -48.63 -37.77 6.20
N ALA A 519 -49.52 -36.90 5.72
CA ALA A 519 -49.83 -35.63 6.39
C ALA A 519 -50.20 -35.90 7.89
N PRO A 520 -49.55 -35.20 8.83
CA PRO A 520 -49.79 -35.38 10.24
C PRO A 520 -51.19 -34.85 10.62
N SER A 521 -51.92 -35.61 11.46
CA SER A 521 -53.20 -35.19 12.04
C SER A 521 -52.99 -33.92 12.92
N VAL A 522 -54.06 -33.11 13.04
CA VAL A 522 -54.07 -31.77 13.69
C VAL A 522 -53.64 -31.76 15.16
N GLN A 523 -53.44 -32.87 15.81
CA GLN A 523 -53.02 -32.97 17.23
C GLN A 523 -51.49 -33.04 17.47
N ALA A 524 -50.65 -33.16 16.42
CA ALA A 524 -49.19 -33.25 16.54
C ALA A 524 -48.43 -31.92 16.40
N GLN A 525 -49.14 -30.78 16.42
CA GLN A 525 -48.53 -29.44 16.17
C GLN A 525 -47.94 -28.75 17.41
N LYS A 526 -47.82 -29.41 18.58
CA LYS A 526 -47.35 -28.73 19.81
C LYS A 526 -45.85 -28.91 20.17
N GLU A 527 -45.07 -29.65 19.39
CA GLU A 527 -43.60 -29.69 19.57
C GLU A 527 -42.84 -29.34 18.29
N VAL A 528 -42.98 -28.11 17.84
CA VAL A 528 -42.01 -27.55 16.90
C VAL A 528 -40.82 -27.05 17.70
N THR A 529 -39.83 -27.92 17.88
CA THR A 529 -38.49 -27.50 18.34
C THR A 529 -38.04 -26.33 17.50
N LYS A 530 -37.69 -25.20 18.14
CA LYS A 530 -37.11 -24.02 17.52
C LYS A 530 -36.07 -24.44 16.48
N PRO A 531 -36.10 -23.93 15.25
CA PRO A 531 -35.13 -24.29 14.24
C PRO A 531 -33.75 -23.95 14.75
N THR A 532 -32.95 -24.97 15.03
CA THR A 532 -31.53 -24.81 15.34
C THR A 532 -30.90 -24.11 14.15
N LYS A 533 -30.36 -22.90 14.36
CA LYS A 533 -29.60 -22.15 13.34
C LYS A 533 -28.62 -23.12 12.69
N PRO A 534 -28.54 -23.19 11.34
CA PRO A 534 -27.56 -24.05 10.71
C PRO A 534 -26.16 -23.57 11.17
N LYS A 535 -25.44 -24.43 11.89
CA LYS A 535 -24.04 -24.18 12.23
C LYS A 535 -23.29 -24.08 10.89
N ILE A 536 -22.76 -22.90 10.59
CA ILE A 536 -21.84 -22.72 9.47
C ILE A 536 -20.64 -23.61 9.79
N GLN A 537 -20.41 -24.64 8.99
CA GLN A 537 -19.29 -25.54 9.19
C GLN A 537 -18.00 -24.77 8.81
N SER A 538 -17.08 -24.63 9.77
CA SER A 538 -15.78 -24.01 9.55
C SER A 538 -14.94 -24.89 8.61
N PRO A 539 -14.29 -24.31 7.56
CA PRO A 539 -13.49 -25.08 6.63
C PRO A 539 -12.24 -25.68 7.32
N PRO A 540 -11.74 -26.85 6.86
CA PRO A 540 -10.48 -27.40 7.37
C PRO A 540 -9.28 -26.53 7.00
N ASN A 541 -8.15 -26.70 7.70
CA ASN A 541 -6.96 -25.89 7.45
C ASN A 541 -6.36 -26.12 6.06
N GLU A 542 -6.47 -27.32 5.54
CA GLU A 542 -6.02 -27.70 4.20
C GLU A 542 -6.77 -26.91 3.12
N TYR A 543 -8.07 -26.68 3.31
CA TYR A 543 -8.85 -25.83 2.43
C TYR A 543 -8.41 -24.36 2.55
N LEU A 544 -8.19 -23.86 3.77
CA LEU A 544 -7.73 -22.48 3.98
C LEU A 544 -6.35 -22.24 3.38
N GLU A 545 -5.44 -23.22 3.48
CA GLU A 545 -4.13 -23.15 2.82
C GLU A 545 -4.27 -23.12 1.31
N CYS A 546 -5.07 -24.02 0.72
CA CYS A 546 -5.34 -24.02 -0.72
C CYS A 546 -5.92 -22.67 -1.15
N LEU A 547 -6.92 -22.15 -0.40
CA LEU A 547 -7.56 -20.88 -0.69
C LEU A 547 -6.55 -19.71 -0.68
N MET A 548 -5.66 -19.63 0.32
CA MET A 548 -4.62 -18.61 0.37
C MET A 548 -3.69 -18.67 -0.83
N ARG A 549 -3.24 -19.87 -1.19
CA ARG A 549 -2.34 -20.08 -2.34
C ARG A 549 -3.02 -19.76 -3.67
N GLU A 550 -4.34 -19.87 -3.75
CA GLU A 550 -5.12 -19.58 -4.95
C GLU A 550 -5.45 -18.08 -5.08
N VAL A 551 -5.95 -17.44 -4.01
CA VAL A 551 -6.61 -16.12 -4.12
C VAL A 551 -5.99 -15.00 -3.28
N ALA A 552 -4.97 -15.25 -2.45
CA ALA A 552 -4.34 -14.15 -1.72
C ALA A 552 -3.57 -13.23 -2.68
N VAL A 553 -3.62 -11.93 -2.39
CA VAL A 553 -2.99 -10.87 -3.18
C VAL A 553 -1.96 -10.09 -2.38
N THR A 554 -1.05 -9.43 -3.09
CA THR A 554 -0.04 -8.55 -2.47
C THR A 554 -0.68 -7.44 -1.63
N GLY A 555 -0.04 -7.11 -0.50
CA GLY A 555 -0.37 -5.92 0.30
C GLY A 555 0.25 -4.63 -0.23
N HIS A 556 1.04 -4.73 -1.31
CA HIS A 556 1.76 -3.63 -1.94
C HIS A 556 2.83 -2.96 -1.06
N HIS A 557 3.33 -3.68 -0.06
CA HIS A 557 4.30 -3.20 0.92
C HIS A 557 5.72 -3.71 0.66
N ILE A 558 6.08 -3.97 -0.62
CA ILE A 558 7.40 -4.48 -0.98
C ILE A 558 8.52 -3.58 -0.45
N ALA A 559 9.48 -4.19 0.26
CA ALA A 559 10.56 -3.53 0.94
C ALA A 559 11.81 -4.43 1.05
N GLY A 560 12.91 -3.87 1.54
CA GLY A 560 14.05 -4.64 2.02
C GLY A 560 15.14 -5.00 1.03
N THR A 561 15.03 -4.60 -0.22
CA THR A 561 15.93 -4.98 -1.33
C THR A 561 17.32 -4.33 -1.30
N CYS A 562 17.54 -3.37 -0.40
CA CYS A 562 18.84 -2.75 -0.10
C CYS A 562 19.02 -2.62 1.41
N ALA A 563 18.80 -3.71 2.13
CA ALA A 563 18.64 -3.76 3.59
C ALA A 563 19.71 -3.02 4.37
N GLY A 564 19.28 -2.24 5.35
CA GLY A 564 20.12 -1.61 6.36
C GLY A 564 20.95 -2.64 7.13
N GLY A 565 22.21 -2.30 7.43
CA GLY A 565 23.19 -3.22 8.02
C GLY A 565 23.84 -4.17 7.00
N LYS A 566 23.27 -4.36 5.81
CA LYS A 566 23.78 -5.21 4.71
C LYS A 566 24.27 -4.40 3.52
N VAL A 567 23.39 -3.62 2.89
CA VAL A 567 23.72 -2.78 1.73
C VAL A 567 24.11 -1.37 2.17
N VAL A 568 23.40 -0.81 3.14
CA VAL A 568 23.72 0.50 3.71
C VAL A 568 24.11 0.41 5.18
N ASP A 569 24.90 1.38 5.64
CA ASP A 569 25.26 1.56 7.05
C ASP A 569 24.14 2.29 7.83
N SER A 570 24.38 2.57 9.12
CA SER A 570 23.43 3.31 9.98
C SER A 570 23.24 4.78 9.58
N GLN A 571 24.13 5.32 8.73
CA GLN A 571 24.03 6.64 8.13
C GLN A 571 23.39 6.60 6.75
N LEU A 572 22.83 5.45 6.33
CA LEU A 572 22.25 5.20 5.02
C LEU A 572 23.23 5.26 3.83
N ARG A 573 24.54 5.29 4.07
CA ARG A 573 25.57 5.30 3.03
C ARG A 573 25.69 3.90 2.45
N VAL A 574 25.79 3.81 1.13
CA VAL A 574 26.08 2.53 0.44
C VAL A 574 27.48 2.09 0.83
N LYS A 575 27.62 0.84 1.27
CA LYS A 575 28.90 0.32 1.75
C LYS A 575 29.92 0.19 0.62
N ASN A 576 31.18 0.41 0.95
CA ASN A 576 32.36 0.31 0.07
C ASN A 576 32.36 1.27 -1.13
N VAL A 577 31.54 2.32 -1.10
CA VAL A 577 31.59 3.45 -2.03
C VAL A 577 31.30 4.74 -1.28
N SER A 578 31.68 5.87 -1.85
CA SER A 578 31.41 7.19 -1.29
C SER A 578 30.48 8.01 -2.20
N GLY A 579 29.80 9.00 -1.61
CA GLY A 579 28.91 9.90 -2.33
C GLY A 579 27.56 9.33 -2.71
N VAL A 580 27.15 8.15 -2.16
CA VAL A 580 25.83 7.55 -2.41
C VAL A 580 25.16 7.17 -1.11
N ARG A 581 23.87 7.56 -0.97
CA ARG A 581 22.97 7.10 0.08
C ARG A 581 21.69 6.51 -0.49
N ILE A 582 20.99 5.73 0.32
CA ILE A 582 19.66 5.21 0.00
C ILE A 582 18.69 5.62 1.10
N MET A 583 17.57 6.23 0.71
CA MET A 583 16.46 6.49 1.61
C MET A 583 15.13 6.23 0.92
N ASP A 584 14.64 5.01 1.06
CA ASP A 584 13.30 4.55 0.69
C ASP A 584 13.00 3.20 1.38
N ALA A 585 11.90 2.53 1.03
CA ALA A 585 11.53 1.26 1.66
C ALA A 585 12.54 0.11 1.41
N SER A 586 13.45 0.25 0.43
CA SER A 586 14.46 -0.78 0.17
C SER A 586 15.42 -1.01 1.34
N VAL A 587 15.58 0.00 2.21
CA VAL A 587 16.50 -0.10 3.37
C VAL A 587 15.92 -0.86 4.56
N PHE A 588 14.64 -1.23 4.57
CA PHE A 588 14.04 -1.95 5.69
C PHE A 588 14.67 -3.34 5.86
N PRO A 589 15.34 -3.65 6.99
CA PRO A 589 15.98 -4.96 7.18
C PRO A 589 14.96 -6.10 7.35
N ALA A 590 13.77 -5.76 7.86
CA ALA A 590 12.66 -6.68 8.09
C ALA A 590 11.33 -5.96 7.91
N PRO A 591 10.21 -6.70 7.73
CA PRO A 591 8.89 -6.11 7.59
C PRO A 591 8.53 -5.21 8.77
N ILE A 592 7.87 -4.09 8.46
CA ILE A 592 7.18 -3.26 9.44
C ILE A 592 5.71 -3.73 9.55
N SER A 593 5.10 -3.64 10.71
CA SER A 593 3.71 -4.08 10.91
C SER A 593 2.74 -3.17 10.17
N LEU A 594 2.40 -3.56 8.96
CA LEU A 594 1.56 -2.83 7.98
C LEU A 594 2.19 -1.49 7.50
N TYR A 595 1.51 -0.63 6.96
CA TYR A 595 1.66 0.74 6.43
C TYR A 595 3.08 1.36 6.42
N PRO A 596 3.94 1.07 5.46
CA PRO A 596 5.31 1.58 5.44
C PRO A 596 5.41 3.10 5.18
N ASN A 597 4.38 3.72 4.59
CA ASN A 597 4.45 5.09 4.07
C ASN A 597 4.80 6.12 5.17
N SER A 598 4.12 6.08 6.31
CA SER A 598 4.36 7.04 7.41
C SER A 598 5.72 6.83 8.07
N VAL A 599 6.18 5.58 8.13
CA VAL A 599 7.52 5.23 8.62
C VAL A 599 8.59 5.83 7.70
N ILE A 600 8.41 5.74 6.38
CA ILE A 600 9.31 6.32 5.38
C ILE A 600 9.40 7.83 5.54
N VAL A 601 8.29 8.53 5.83
CA VAL A 601 8.30 9.99 6.08
C VAL A 601 9.18 10.34 7.28
N GLY A 602 8.98 9.67 8.42
CA GLY A 602 9.79 9.91 9.62
C GLY A 602 11.27 9.57 9.42
N MET A 603 11.56 8.45 8.74
CA MET A 603 12.93 8.08 8.40
C MET A 603 13.59 9.10 7.45
N ALA A 604 12.85 9.65 6.49
CA ALA A 604 13.36 10.67 5.57
C ALA A 604 13.63 12.00 6.27
N GLU A 605 12.86 12.38 7.29
CA GLU A 605 13.15 13.53 8.15
C GLU A 605 14.48 13.34 8.89
N LYS A 606 14.70 12.16 9.48
CA LYS A 606 15.98 11.82 10.11
C LYS A 606 17.15 11.79 9.12
N ALA A 607 16.93 11.16 7.97
CA ALA A 607 17.93 11.09 6.90
C ALA A 607 18.37 12.48 6.42
N ALA A 608 17.43 13.41 6.27
CA ALA A 608 17.75 14.79 5.89
C ALA A 608 18.68 15.47 6.92
N GLU A 609 18.48 15.23 8.21
CA GLU A 609 19.33 15.74 9.28
C GLU A 609 20.72 15.09 9.24
N LEU A 610 20.80 13.77 9.10
CA LEU A 610 22.06 13.05 8.94
C LEU A 610 22.89 13.55 7.76
N ILE A 611 22.22 13.82 6.61
CA ILE A 611 22.87 14.32 5.41
C ILE A 611 23.40 15.74 5.63
N LYS A 612 22.59 16.64 6.23
CA LYS A 612 23.00 18.03 6.52
C LYS A 612 24.18 18.11 7.47
N ASN A 613 24.25 17.21 8.46
CA ASN A 613 25.29 17.18 9.48
C ASN A 613 26.56 16.44 9.01
N THR A 614 26.58 15.87 7.79
CA THR A 614 27.77 15.23 7.25
C THR A 614 28.79 16.34 6.87
N PRO A 615 30.05 16.26 7.38
CA PRO A 615 31.09 17.21 7.00
C PRO A 615 31.26 17.29 5.49
N ARG A 616 31.58 18.47 4.99
CA ARG A 616 31.96 18.64 3.58
C ARG A 616 33.29 17.90 3.36
N LEU A 617 33.26 16.93 2.45
CA LEU A 617 34.46 16.22 1.99
C LEU A 617 35.29 17.12 1.08
#